data_7b70f195791c7baae9a2e1995152ac0b
#
_entry.id   7b70f195791c7baae9a2e1995152ac0b
#
_cell.length_a   1.000
_cell.length_b   1.000
_cell.length_c   1.000
_cell.angle_alpha   90.00
_cell.angle_beta   90.00
_cell.angle_gamma   90.00
#
_symmetry.space_group_name_H-M   'P 1'
#
loop_
_entity.id
_entity.type
_entity.pdbx_description
1 polymer ?
#
loop_
_entity_poly.entity_id
_entity_poly.type
_entity_poly.pdbx_seq_one_letter_code
_entity_poly.pdbx_strand_id
1 'polypeptide(L)'
;MKKILLFLITLFCIIILLPTFLVLCFPKQKTEKTESGGPVARVLHADTGQVTEERVEPYLVGVVAAEMPASFHLEALKAQAVAARTYIYNRITSDEQDDDHPEADVCTDSSHCKAWLSDDALHTKMGEGWYEVYYDKIATAVKSTKGEIVTYNNEPIVAVFHSTGSGRTENSADVWGGDLPYLKSVESAGDVESPKFSTSVTVSKKEICETLGVTEATVADYTRSEGGAVLTVNIGGFLFRGADIRTYFHLNSANFEIEVTETDFVFHVKGSGHGVGLSQYGANAMAESGSGYAEILTTYYTDVLLSKAW
;
A
#
# COMPACT_ATOMS: atom_id res chain seq x y z
N MET A 1 -37.16 15.39 55.79
CA MET A 1 -36.59 14.14 55.30
C MET A 1 -37.28 13.61 54.04
N LYS A 2 -38.58 13.37 53.97
CA LYS A 2 -39.28 12.83 52.78
C LYS A 2 -39.12 13.67 51.51
N LYS A 3 -39.13 15.02 51.58
CA LYS A 3 -38.94 15.90 50.41
C LYS A 3 -37.52 15.86 49.85
N ILE A 4 -36.51 15.69 50.70
CA ILE A 4 -35.08 15.57 50.26
C ILE A 4 -34.87 14.21 49.60
N LEU A 5 -35.45 13.14 50.15
CA LEU A 5 -35.37 11.80 49.57
C LEU A 5 -36.05 11.75 48.19
N LEU A 6 -37.20 12.38 48.03
CA LEU A 6 -37.92 12.46 46.78
C LEU A 6 -37.10 13.25 45.73
N PHE A 7 -36.46 14.36 46.11
CA PHE A 7 -35.59 15.14 45.23
C PHE A 7 -34.36 14.34 44.75
N LEU A 8 -33.74 13.57 45.67
CA LEU A 8 -32.60 12.71 45.33
C LEU A 8 -33.00 11.58 44.37
N ILE A 9 -34.16 10.97 44.56
CA ILE A 9 -34.68 9.93 43.65
C ILE A 9 -34.99 10.49 42.27
N THR A 10 -35.63 11.68 42.19
CA THR A 10 -35.92 12.32 40.91
C THR A 10 -34.64 12.73 40.19
N LEU A 11 -33.63 13.26 40.89
CA LEU A 11 -32.35 13.60 40.33
C LEU A 11 -31.60 12.36 39.80
N PHE A 12 -31.60 11.25 40.55
CA PHE A 12 -31.04 9.96 40.15
C PHE A 12 -31.72 9.41 38.89
N CYS A 13 -33.07 9.46 38.85
CA CYS A 13 -33.82 9.05 37.65
C CYS A 13 -33.49 9.90 36.45
N ILE A 14 -33.31 11.20 36.56
CA ILE A 14 -32.94 12.09 35.47
C ILE A 14 -31.52 11.79 34.97
N ILE A 15 -30.57 11.57 35.89
CA ILE A 15 -29.17 11.34 35.53
C ILE A 15 -28.96 9.98 34.81
N ILE A 16 -29.73 8.94 35.20
CA ILE A 16 -29.58 7.60 34.64
C ILE A 16 -30.57 7.31 33.50
N LEU A 17 -31.85 7.65 33.67
CA LEU A 17 -32.87 7.32 32.69
C LEU A 17 -32.84 8.23 31.46
N LEU A 18 -32.45 9.49 31.60
CA LEU A 18 -32.37 10.41 30.45
C LEU A 18 -31.27 10.03 29.45
N PRO A 19 -30.02 9.72 29.85
CA PRO A 19 -29.02 9.24 28.94
C PRO A 19 -29.36 7.89 28.29
N THR A 20 -29.90 6.94 29.07
CA THR A 20 -30.33 5.64 28.52
C THR A 20 -31.52 5.80 27.57
N PHE A 21 -32.46 6.67 27.86
CA PHE A 21 -33.55 6.98 26.93
C PHE A 21 -33.07 7.66 25.66
N LEU A 22 -32.11 8.59 25.75
CA LEU A 22 -31.48 9.21 24.59
C LEU A 22 -30.71 8.17 23.71
N VAL A 23 -29.98 7.25 24.32
CA VAL A 23 -29.30 6.17 23.58
C VAL A 23 -30.30 5.22 22.92
N LEU A 24 -31.44 4.92 23.54
CA LEU A 24 -32.48 4.07 22.97
C LEU A 24 -33.32 4.77 21.89
N CYS A 25 -33.59 6.07 22.06
CA CYS A 25 -34.38 6.86 21.11
C CYS A 25 -33.55 7.37 19.93
N PHE A 26 -32.23 7.51 20.10
CA PHE A 26 -31.27 7.83 19.04
C PHE A 26 -30.25 6.70 18.96
N PRO A 27 -30.66 5.50 18.46
CA PRO A 27 -29.71 4.45 18.19
C PRO A 27 -28.63 5.06 17.28
N LYS A 28 -27.35 4.78 17.58
CA LYS A 28 -26.23 5.14 16.69
C LYS A 28 -26.72 4.84 15.27
N GLN A 29 -26.90 5.87 14.45
CA GLN A 29 -27.21 5.66 13.05
C GLN A 29 -26.10 4.73 12.55
N LYS A 30 -26.47 3.50 12.16
CA LYS A 30 -25.66 2.73 11.22
C LYS A 30 -25.39 3.72 10.13
N THR A 31 -24.13 4.05 9.95
CA THR A 31 -23.69 4.91 8.83
C THR A 31 -24.35 4.30 7.60
N GLU A 32 -25.43 4.93 7.13
CA GLU A 32 -25.97 4.60 5.82
C GLU A 32 -24.79 4.69 4.87
N LYS A 33 -24.47 3.57 4.22
CA LYS A 33 -23.57 3.56 3.06
C LYS A 33 -24.19 4.57 2.12
N THR A 34 -23.73 5.81 2.18
CA THR A 34 -24.15 6.88 1.27
C THR A 34 -23.82 6.35 -0.11
N GLU A 35 -24.82 6.15 -0.93
CA GLU A 35 -24.63 5.76 -2.33
C GLU A 35 -23.72 6.81 -2.98
N SER A 36 -22.43 6.54 -3.01
CA SER A 36 -21.49 7.36 -3.71
C SER A 36 -21.67 7.08 -5.19
N GLY A 37 -22.17 8.03 -5.95
CA GLY A 37 -22.29 7.93 -7.40
C GLY A 37 -20.91 7.91 -8.07
N GLY A 38 -20.10 6.91 -7.80
CA GLY A 38 -18.79 6.65 -8.40
C GLY A 38 -18.82 5.35 -9.20
N PRO A 39 -17.73 5.01 -9.94
CA PRO A 39 -17.64 3.82 -10.76
C PRO A 39 -17.70 2.54 -9.91
N VAL A 40 -18.03 1.44 -10.58
CA VAL A 40 -18.05 0.09 -10.03
C VAL A 40 -16.90 -0.67 -10.66
N ALA A 41 -16.13 -1.41 -9.87
CA ALA A 41 -15.09 -2.32 -10.30
C ALA A 41 -15.56 -3.76 -10.17
N ARG A 42 -15.19 -4.62 -11.12
CA ARG A 42 -15.26 -6.06 -10.97
C ARG A 42 -14.00 -6.52 -10.23
N VAL A 43 -14.19 -7.12 -9.06
CA VAL A 43 -13.11 -7.51 -8.17
C VAL A 43 -13.06 -9.03 -8.03
N LEU A 44 -11.94 -9.64 -8.40
CA LEU A 44 -11.66 -11.04 -8.11
C LEU A 44 -11.12 -11.17 -6.69
N HIS A 45 -11.84 -11.86 -5.82
CA HIS A 45 -11.38 -12.20 -4.47
C HIS A 45 -10.47 -13.42 -4.52
N ALA A 46 -9.17 -13.22 -4.28
CA ALA A 46 -8.15 -14.25 -4.44
C ALA A 46 -8.32 -15.44 -3.46
N ASP A 47 -8.94 -15.20 -2.29
CA ASP A 47 -9.21 -16.23 -1.28
C ASP A 47 -10.38 -17.16 -1.63
N THR A 48 -11.38 -16.65 -2.37
CA THR A 48 -12.60 -17.38 -2.72
C THR A 48 -12.70 -17.75 -4.19
N GLY A 49 -11.94 -17.07 -5.07
CA GLY A 49 -12.05 -17.15 -6.51
C GLY A 49 -13.34 -16.53 -7.07
N GLN A 50 -14.09 -15.76 -6.28
CA GLN A 50 -15.34 -15.13 -6.70
C GLN A 50 -15.07 -13.72 -7.23
N VAL A 51 -15.81 -13.35 -8.28
CA VAL A 51 -15.84 -11.98 -8.81
C VAL A 51 -17.08 -11.27 -8.27
N THR A 52 -16.90 -10.10 -7.67
CA THR A 52 -17.99 -9.24 -7.19
C THR A 52 -17.93 -7.87 -7.85
N GLU A 53 -19.06 -7.18 -7.91
CA GLU A 53 -19.14 -5.78 -8.31
C GLU A 53 -19.05 -4.89 -7.06
N GLU A 54 -17.97 -4.12 -6.96
CA GLU A 54 -17.70 -3.25 -5.81
C GLU A 54 -17.73 -1.77 -6.23
N ARG A 55 -18.42 -0.93 -5.47
CA ARG A 55 -18.30 0.52 -5.62
C ARG A 55 -16.90 0.96 -5.16
N VAL A 56 -16.19 1.71 -5.99
CA VAL A 56 -14.80 2.07 -5.77
C VAL A 56 -14.57 2.76 -4.41
N GLU A 57 -15.40 3.75 -4.02
CA GLU A 57 -15.17 4.48 -2.77
C GLU A 57 -15.29 3.62 -1.50
N PRO A 58 -16.34 2.82 -1.28
CA PRO A 58 -16.38 1.91 -0.14
C PRO A 58 -15.26 0.84 -0.18
N TYR A 59 -14.96 0.30 -1.36
CA TYR A 59 -13.91 -0.70 -1.55
C TYR A 59 -12.53 -0.17 -1.17
N LEU A 60 -12.23 1.11 -1.49
CA LEU A 60 -10.96 1.76 -1.16
C LEU A 60 -10.65 1.81 0.33
N VAL A 61 -11.64 1.84 1.22
CA VAL A 61 -11.37 1.82 2.66
C VAL A 61 -10.64 0.53 3.05
N GLY A 62 -11.11 -0.61 2.52
CA GLY A 62 -10.46 -1.90 2.73
C GLY A 62 -9.08 -2.01 2.06
N VAL A 63 -8.90 -1.39 0.88
CA VAL A 63 -7.59 -1.34 0.21
C VAL A 63 -6.59 -0.52 1.02
N VAL A 64 -6.93 0.70 1.41
CA VAL A 64 -6.02 1.57 2.20
C VAL A 64 -5.68 0.92 3.53
N ALA A 65 -6.66 0.29 4.21
CA ALA A 65 -6.46 -0.40 5.47
C ALA A 65 -5.53 -1.62 5.35
N ALA A 66 -5.55 -2.30 4.20
CA ALA A 66 -4.69 -3.47 3.94
C ALA A 66 -3.26 -3.08 3.51
N GLU A 67 -3.11 -1.97 2.80
CA GLU A 67 -1.86 -1.57 2.16
C GLU A 67 -0.97 -0.69 3.05
N MET A 68 -1.55 0.27 3.79
CA MET A 68 -0.77 1.27 4.53
C MET A 68 -1.05 1.20 6.03
N PRO A 69 -0.02 1.32 6.90
CA PRO A 69 -0.23 1.41 8.34
C PRO A 69 -1.19 2.55 8.70
N ALA A 70 -2.29 2.21 9.37
CA ALA A 70 -3.32 3.18 9.74
C ALA A 70 -2.85 4.26 10.73
N SER A 71 -1.72 4.02 11.43
CA SER A 71 -1.04 4.99 12.29
C SER A 71 -0.39 6.14 11.50
N PHE A 72 -0.13 5.96 10.20
CA PHE A 72 0.50 6.99 9.36
C PHE A 72 -0.31 8.29 9.33
N HIS A 73 0.36 9.37 9.01
CA HIS A 73 -0.27 10.71 8.96
C HIS A 73 -1.45 10.75 7.98
N LEU A 74 -2.47 11.56 8.28
CA LEU A 74 -3.70 11.62 7.46
C LEU A 74 -3.41 11.99 6.00
N GLU A 75 -2.44 12.88 5.75
CA GLU A 75 -2.08 13.27 4.38
C GLU A 75 -1.41 12.13 3.60
N ALA A 76 -0.65 11.25 4.26
CA ALA A 76 -0.12 10.03 3.65
C ALA A 76 -1.23 9.04 3.28
N LEU A 77 -2.21 8.85 4.18
CA LEU A 77 -3.39 8.02 3.91
C LEU A 77 -4.25 8.58 2.77
N LYS A 78 -4.37 9.91 2.65
CA LYS A 78 -5.03 10.57 1.51
C LYS A 78 -4.28 10.32 0.21
N ALA A 79 -2.94 10.46 0.21
CA ALA A 79 -2.12 10.16 -0.96
C ALA A 79 -2.28 8.69 -1.39
N GLN A 80 -2.27 7.76 -0.44
CA GLN A 80 -2.52 6.34 -0.69
C GLN A 80 -3.91 6.10 -1.27
N ALA A 81 -4.95 6.75 -0.74
CA ALA A 81 -6.32 6.61 -1.24
C ALA A 81 -6.45 7.12 -2.69
N VAL A 82 -5.83 8.26 -3.03
CA VAL A 82 -5.82 8.79 -4.40
C VAL A 82 -5.02 7.86 -5.33
N ALA A 83 -3.85 7.38 -4.93
CA ALA A 83 -3.05 6.46 -5.73
C ALA A 83 -3.80 5.14 -6.00
N ALA A 84 -4.38 4.52 -4.96
CA ALA A 84 -5.15 3.28 -5.12
C ALA A 84 -6.41 3.48 -5.99
N ARG A 85 -7.13 4.60 -5.80
CA ARG A 85 -8.27 4.97 -6.65
C ARG A 85 -7.85 5.13 -8.11
N THR A 86 -6.74 5.81 -8.35
CA THR A 86 -6.20 6.02 -9.69
C THR A 86 -5.86 4.70 -10.37
N TYR A 87 -5.19 3.79 -9.65
CA TYR A 87 -4.88 2.45 -10.16
C TYR A 87 -6.14 1.69 -10.56
N ILE A 88 -7.15 1.63 -9.66
CA ILE A 88 -8.41 0.94 -9.93
C ILE A 88 -9.15 1.60 -11.10
N TYR A 89 -9.19 2.93 -11.15
CA TYR A 89 -9.87 3.66 -12.22
C TYR A 89 -9.17 3.48 -13.57
N ASN A 90 -7.84 3.46 -13.60
CA ASN A 90 -7.07 3.11 -14.78
C ASN A 90 -7.46 1.73 -15.31
N ARG A 91 -7.57 0.72 -14.43
CA ARG A 91 -7.97 -0.66 -14.81
C ARG A 91 -9.41 -0.74 -15.32
N ILE A 92 -10.36 -0.01 -14.72
CA ILE A 92 -11.77 0.05 -15.18
C ILE A 92 -11.88 0.70 -16.56
N THR A 93 -11.04 1.69 -16.86
CA THR A 93 -11.13 2.49 -18.10
C THR A 93 -10.19 2.01 -19.19
N SER A 94 -9.28 1.08 -18.90
CA SER A 94 -8.37 0.47 -19.86
C SER A 94 -9.12 -0.50 -20.76
N ASP A 95 -8.80 -0.49 -22.05
CA ASP A 95 -9.23 -1.50 -23.01
C ASP A 95 -8.39 -2.80 -22.89
N GLU A 96 -7.28 -2.77 -22.15
CA GLU A 96 -6.41 -3.90 -21.91
C GLU A 96 -6.98 -4.78 -20.79
N GLN A 97 -7.29 -6.03 -21.11
CA GLN A 97 -7.64 -7.04 -20.12
C GLN A 97 -6.39 -7.63 -19.50
N ASP A 98 -6.48 -7.98 -18.23
CA ASP A 98 -5.44 -8.70 -17.53
C ASP A 98 -5.53 -10.20 -17.84
N ASP A 99 -4.43 -10.81 -18.29
CA ASP A 99 -4.41 -12.22 -18.67
C ASP A 99 -4.62 -13.16 -17.47
N ASP A 100 -4.25 -12.72 -16.25
CA ASP A 100 -4.37 -13.52 -15.03
C ASP A 100 -5.80 -13.52 -14.46
N HIS A 101 -6.61 -12.47 -14.76
CA HIS A 101 -8.03 -12.39 -14.34
C HIS A 101 -8.88 -11.63 -15.37
N PRO A 102 -9.08 -12.19 -16.57
CA PRO A 102 -9.77 -11.51 -17.68
C PRO A 102 -11.24 -11.15 -17.39
N GLU A 103 -11.86 -11.77 -16.38
CA GLU A 103 -13.21 -11.50 -15.93
C GLU A 103 -13.34 -10.35 -14.93
N ALA A 104 -12.22 -9.82 -14.41
CA ALA A 104 -12.21 -8.79 -13.38
C ALA A 104 -11.30 -7.61 -13.75
N ASP A 105 -11.60 -6.43 -13.21
CA ASP A 105 -10.80 -5.23 -13.42
C ASP A 105 -9.58 -5.21 -12.50
N VAL A 106 -9.74 -5.74 -11.27
CA VAL A 106 -8.68 -5.88 -10.26
C VAL A 106 -8.89 -7.15 -9.43
N CYS A 107 -7.83 -7.61 -8.74
CA CYS A 107 -7.94 -8.69 -7.76
C CYS A 107 -7.46 -8.25 -6.37
N THR A 108 -7.75 -9.07 -5.34
CA THR A 108 -7.32 -8.82 -3.95
C THR A 108 -5.98 -9.46 -3.59
N ASP A 109 -5.26 -10.00 -4.56
CA ASP A 109 -3.89 -10.50 -4.38
C ASP A 109 -2.90 -9.34 -4.35
N SER A 110 -2.20 -9.16 -3.22
CA SER A 110 -1.19 -8.12 -3.03
C SER A 110 0.07 -8.30 -3.87
N SER A 111 0.30 -9.49 -4.40
CA SER A 111 1.43 -9.77 -5.29
C SER A 111 1.14 -9.43 -6.74
N HIS A 112 -0.14 -9.28 -7.10
CA HIS A 112 -0.60 -8.99 -8.45
C HIS A 112 -1.26 -7.60 -8.55
N CYS A 113 -2.42 -7.38 -7.91
CA CYS A 113 -3.08 -6.07 -7.89
C CYS A 113 -2.86 -5.33 -6.57
N LYS A 114 -3.85 -5.35 -5.67
CA LYS A 114 -3.81 -4.64 -4.39
C LYS A 114 -4.41 -5.49 -3.27
N ALA A 115 -3.76 -5.50 -2.10
CA ALA A 115 -4.36 -6.09 -0.91
C ALA A 115 -5.69 -5.42 -0.57
N TRP A 116 -6.62 -6.20 -0.03
CA TRP A 116 -7.90 -5.71 0.44
C TRP A 116 -8.37 -6.50 1.68
N LEU A 117 -9.05 -5.80 2.57
CA LEU A 117 -9.71 -6.39 3.74
C LEU A 117 -11.17 -5.97 3.78
N SER A 118 -12.07 -6.95 3.96
CA SER A 118 -13.47 -6.67 4.21
C SER A 118 -13.66 -6.01 5.58
N ASP A 119 -14.83 -5.41 5.79
CA ASP A 119 -15.20 -4.83 7.10
C ASP A 119 -15.11 -5.88 8.22
N ASP A 120 -15.63 -7.09 7.98
CA ASP A 120 -15.54 -8.20 8.92
C ASP A 120 -14.08 -8.64 9.17
N ALA A 121 -13.24 -8.61 8.13
CA ALA A 121 -11.81 -8.94 8.26
C ALA A 121 -11.06 -7.87 9.05
N LEU A 122 -11.42 -6.59 8.93
CA LEU A 122 -10.86 -5.51 9.73
C LEU A 122 -11.19 -5.69 11.22
N HIS A 123 -12.43 -6.04 11.55
CA HIS A 123 -12.81 -6.38 12.94
C HIS A 123 -12.05 -7.61 13.46
N THR A 124 -11.99 -8.67 12.67
CA THR A 124 -11.44 -9.97 13.10
C THR A 124 -9.91 -9.98 13.17
N LYS A 125 -9.24 -9.48 12.11
CA LYS A 125 -7.77 -9.54 12.01
C LYS A 125 -7.08 -8.42 12.77
N MET A 126 -7.67 -7.22 12.76
CA MET A 126 -7.09 -6.05 13.39
C MET A 126 -7.58 -5.86 14.84
N GLY A 127 -8.74 -6.46 15.17
CA GLY A 127 -9.39 -6.37 16.47
C GLY A 127 -10.19 -5.08 16.68
N GLU A 128 -11.15 -5.13 17.60
CA GLU A 128 -12.07 -4.03 17.88
C GLU A 128 -11.36 -2.72 18.24
N GLY A 129 -10.31 -2.78 19.06
CA GLY A 129 -9.55 -1.58 19.46
C GLY A 129 -8.88 -0.87 18.28
N TRP A 130 -8.41 -1.62 17.27
CA TRP A 130 -7.90 -1.04 16.04
C TRP A 130 -9.01 -0.39 15.23
N TYR A 131 -10.13 -1.08 15.05
CA TYR A 131 -11.27 -0.59 14.29
C TYR A 131 -11.81 0.72 14.87
N GLU A 132 -12.02 0.79 16.20
CA GLU A 132 -12.47 2.00 16.88
C GLU A 132 -11.54 3.21 16.68
N VAL A 133 -10.23 2.98 16.65
CA VAL A 133 -9.21 4.06 16.55
C VAL A 133 -8.96 4.50 15.12
N TYR A 134 -8.90 3.56 14.17
CA TYR A 134 -8.32 3.83 12.85
C TYR A 134 -9.31 3.82 11.69
N TYR A 135 -10.44 3.12 11.81
CA TYR A 135 -11.39 3.02 10.71
C TYR A 135 -11.88 4.40 10.24
N ASP A 136 -12.32 5.24 11.16
CA ASP A 136 -12.79 6.60 10.83
C ASP A 136 -11.70 7.47 10.21
N LYS A 137 -10.45 7.28 10.58
CA LYS A 137 -9.32 8.00 9.99
C LYS A 137 -9.10 7.61 8.54
N ILE A 138 -9.12 6.30 8.23
CA ILE A 138 -8.99 5.79 6.86
C ILE A 138 -10.21 6.20 6.02
N ALA A 139 -11.43 6.03 6.55
CA ALA A 139 -12.65 6.47 5.88
C ALA A 139 -12.65 7.97 5.59
N THR A 140 -12.10 8.79 6.50
CA THR A 140 -11.90 10.23 6.29
C THR A 140 -10.91 10.51 5.17
N ALA A 141 -9.79 9.79 5.08
CA ALA A 141 -8.82 9.93 4.00
C ALA A 141 -9.45 9.66 2.64
N VAL A 142 -10.20 8.55 2.51
CA VAL A 142 -10.92 8.18 1.28
C VAL A 142 -11.99 9.22 0.93
N LYS A 143 -12.85 9.57 1.89
CA LYS A 143 -13.97 10.50 1.69
C LYS A 143 -13.50 11.91 1.32
N SER A 144 -12.47 12.43 1.97
CA SER A 144 -11.98 13.80 1.73
C SER A 144 -11.30 13.97 0.36
N THR A 145 -10.88 12.86 -0.25
CA THR A 145 -10.29 12.84 -1.61
C THR A 145 -11.22 12.19 -2.63
N LYS A 146 -12.53 12.06 -2.33
CA LYS A 146 -13.50 11.37 -3.18
C LYS A 146 -13.40 11.81 -4.63
N GLY A 147 -13.31 10.83 -5.56
CA GLY A 147 -13.25 11.07 -7.01
C GLY A 147 -11.94 11.67 -7.52
N GLU A 148 -10.97 11.96 -6.64
CA GLU A 148 -9.68 12.48 -7.09
C GLU A 148 -8.78 11.34 -7.59
N ILE A 149 -8.17 11.58 -8.75
CA ILE A 149 -7.21 10.69 -9.41
C ILE A 149 -5.98 11.47 -9.87
N VAL A 150 -4.90 10.76 -10.11
CA VAL A 150 -3.68 11.30 -10.71
C VAL A 150 -3.70 11.03 -12.20
N THR A 151 -3.45 12.06 -13.01
CA THR A 151 -3.47 11.98 -14.47
C THR A 151 -2.15 12.47 -15.08
N TYR A 152 -1.78 11.87 -16.20
CA TYR A 152 -0.72 12.31 -17.10
C TYR A 152 -1.31 12.45 -18.50
N ASN A 153 -1.16 13.61 -19.15
CA ASN A 153 -1.80 13.92 -20.42
C ASN A 153 -3.32 13.69 -20.43
N ASN A 154 -4.00 13.99 -19.32
CA ASN A 154 -5.44 13.81 -19.05
C ASN A 154 -5.91 12.33 -18.96
N GLU A 155 -5.01 11.36 -18.98
CA GLU A 155 -5.34 9.96 -18.77
C GLU A 155 -4.92 9.50 -17.35
N PRO A 156 -5.69 8.62 -16.69
CA PRO A 156 -5.30 8.07 -15.39
C PRO A 156 -4.00 7.30 -15.50
N ILE A 157 -3.07 7.56 -14.58
CA ILE A 157 -1.79 6.86 -14.57
C ILE A 157 -1.90 5.44 -13.99
N VAL A 158 -0.91 4.59 -14.28
CA VAL A 158 -0.68 3.35 -13.54
C VAL A 158 -0.02 3.71 -12.20
N ALA A 159 -0.87 4.08 -11.21
CA ALA A 159 -0.41 4.59 -9.92
C ALA A 159 0.05 3.46 -8.99
N VAL A 160 1.27 3.00 -9.18
CA VAL A 160 1.90 1.97 -8.36
C VAL A 160 2.56 2.57 -7.13
N PHE A 161 2.63 1.77 -6.06
CA PHE A 161 3.24 2.15 -4.79
C PHE A 161 3.91 0.95 -4.13
N HIS A 162 4.82 1.21 -3.20
CA HIS A 162 5.57 0.20 -2.47
C HIS A 162 5.76 0.61 -1.02
N SER A 163 6.12 -0.35 -0.17
CA SER A 163 6.26 -0.10 1.28
C SER A 163 7.36 0.92 1.59
N THR A 164 8.59 0.64 1.16
CA THR A 164 9.77 1.43 1.54
C THR A 164 10.74 1.49 0.35
N GLY A 165 11.10 2.66 -0.08
CA GLY A 165 12.20 2.86 -1.02
C GLY A 165 13.56 2.63 -0.36
N SER A 166 14.62 2.83 -1.12
CA SER A 166 16.01 2.72 -0.66
C SER A 166 16.71 4.07 -0.52
N GLY A 167 15.94 5.15 -0.32
CA GLY A 167 16.36 6.55 -0.35
C GLY A 167 16.09 7.22 -1.68
N ARG A 168 15.81 6.44 -2.73
CA ARG A 168 15.29 6.85 -4.05
C ARG A 168 14.33 5.80 -4.56
N THR A 169 13.40 6.21 -5.42
CA THR A 169 12.53 5.28 -6.15
C THR A 169 13.22 4.76 -7.42
N GLU A 170 12.62 3.75 -8.05
CA GLU A 170 13.10 3.14 -9.28
C GLU A 170 12.36 3.68 -10.51
N ASN A 171 13.03 3.72 -11.67
CA ASN A 171 12.36 3.92 -12.94
C ASN A 171 11.56 2.67 -13.33
N SER A 172 10.37 2.83 -13.91
CA SER A 172 9.57 1.70 -14.40
C SER A 172 10.31 0.86 -15.45
N ALA A 173 11.12 1.50 -16.31
CA ALA A 173 11.93 0.84 -17.31
C ALA A 173 12.94 -0.16 -16.72
N ASP A 174 13.55 0.19 -15.59
CA ASP A 174 14.56 -0.63 -14.92
C ASP A 174 13.96 -1.87 -14.25
N VAL A 175 12.71 -1.79 -13.81
CA VAL A 175 12.04 -2.87 -13.07
C VAL A 175 11.21 -3.76 -14.00
N TRP A 176 10.45 -3.16 -14.93
CA TRP A 176 9.48 -3.88 -15.78
C TRP A 176 9.74 -3.78 -17.28
N GLY A 177 10.75 -3.00 -17.70
CA GLY A 177 11.11 -2.82 -19.12
C GLY A 177 10.24 -1.78 -19.85
N GLY A 178 9.11 -1.35 -19.31
CA GLY A 178 8.26 -0.31 -19.87
C GLY A 178 8.63 1.07 -19.33
N ASP A 179 8.95 2.02 -20.21
CA ASP A 179 9.32 3.40 -19.82
C ASP A 179 8.06 4.28 -19.69
N LEU A 180 7.48 4.33 -18.49
CA LEU A 180 6.37 5.21 -18.20
C LEU A 180 6.92 6.59 -17.74
N PRO A 181 6.59 7.68 -18.45
CA PRO A 181 7.23 8.99 -18.23
C PRO A 181 6.96 9.57 -16.83
N TYR A 182 5.89 9.16 -16.18
CA TYR A 182 5.50 9.58 -14.83
C TYR A 182 6.02 8.67 -13.71
N LEU A 183 6.68 7.54 -14.02
CA LEU A 183 7.30 6.61 -13.06
C LEU A 183 8.84 6.66 -13.17
N LYS A 184 9.39 7.78 -12.73
CA LYS A 184 10.82 8.06 -12.72
C LYS A 184 11.41 7.94 -11.32
N SER A 185 12.72 7.73 -11.27
CA SER A 185 13.48 7.72 -10.02
C SER A 185 13.48 9.11 -9.38
N VAL A 186 12.96 9.22 -8.17
CA VAL A 186 12.93 10.45 -7.38
C VAL A 186 13.51 10.21 -5.99
N GLU A 187 13.99 11.25 -5.34
CA GLU A 187 14.47 11.15 -3.95
C GLU A 187 13.34 10.82 -2.98
N SER A 188 13.64 9.95 -2.02
CA SER A 188 12.73 9.50 -0.96
C SER A 188 13.48 9.37 0.37
N ALA A 189 14.04 10.48 0.84
CA ALA A 189 14.89 10.51 2.03
C ALA A 189 14.19 10.00 3.31
N GLY A 190 12.86 10.12 3.39
CA GLY A 190 12.07 9.65 4.52
C GLY A 190 11.97 8.13 4.66
N ASP A 191 12.41 7.37 3.68
CA ASP A 191 12.42 5.89 3.75
C ASP A 191 13.25 5.34 4.90
N VAL A 192 14.26 6.10 5.35
CA VAL A 192 15.15 5.72 6.47
C VAL A 192 14.38 5.49 7.79
N GLU A 193 13.22 6.08 7.94
CA GLU A 193 12.36 5.91 9.12
C GLU A 193 11.66 4.53 9.15
N SER A 194 11.69 3.80 8.03
CA SER A 194 11.08 2.48 7.95
C SER A 194 11.89 1.41 8.69
N PRO A 195 11.26 0.54 9.50
CA PRO A 195 11.91 -0.62 10.08
C PRO A 195 12.38 -1.64 9.02
N LYS A 196 11.90 -1.51 7.78
CA LYS A 196 12.30 -2.34 6.64
C LYS A 196 13.33 -1.66 5.73
N PHE A 197 13.83 -0.48 6.11
CA PHE A 197 14.81 0.24 5.30
C PHE A 197 16.12 -0.53 5.11
N SER A 198 16.56 -1.25 6.14
CA SER A 198 17.75 -2.10 6.08
C SER A 198 17.47 -3.44 6.74
N THR A 199 17.64 -4.51 5.97
CA THR A 199 17.45 -5.90 6.44
C THR A 199 18.60 -6.78 5.94
N SER A 200 18.78 -7.96 6.56
CA SER A 200 19.75 -8.94 6.10
C SER A 200 19.15 -10.33 6.02
N VAL A 201 19.52 -11.06 4.98
CA VAL A 201 19.13 -12.46 4.77
C VAL A 201 20.40 -13.29 4.57
N THR A 202 20.58 -14.34 5.35
CA THR A 202 21.72 -15.25 5.24
C THR A 202 21.28 -16.55 4.55
N VAL A 203 22.00 -16.93 3.50
CA VAL A 203 21.74 -18.13 2.70
C VAL A 203 23.03 -18.93 2.55
N SER A 204 23.00 -20.22 2.81
CA SER A 204 24.19 -21.07 2.68
C SER A 204 24.67 -21.15 1.23
N LYS A 205 26.00 -21.21 1.02
CA LYS A 205 26.57 -21.43 -0.32
C LYS A 205 26.04 -22.67 -1.01
N LYS A 206 25.71 -23.70 -0.23
CA LYS A 206 25.07 -24.91 -0.74
C LYS A 206 23.71 -24.60 -1.36
N GLU A 207 22.86 -23.88 -0.63
CA GLU A 207 21.52 -23.49 -1.10
C GLU A 207 21.60 -22.53 -2.31
N ILE A 208 22.56 -21.59 -2.33
CA ILE A 208 22.84 -20.76 -3.50
C ILE A 208 23.12 -21.63 -4.72
N CYS A 209 24.04 -22.61 -4.60
CA CYS A 209 24.38 -23.50 -5.71
C CYS A 209 23.19 -24.34 -6.19
N GLU A 210 22.42 -24.90 -5.26
CA GLU A 210 21.26 -25.72 -5.57
C GLU A 210 20.14 -24.93 -6.24
N THR A 211 19.83 -23.73 -5.71
CA THR A 211 18.75 -22.87 -6.23
C THR A 211 19.10 -22.26 -7.60
N LEU A 212 20.34 -21.79 -7.77
CA LEU A 212 20.77 -21.13 -9.00
C LEU A 212 21.36 -22.09 -10.05
N GLY A 213 21.61 -23.35 -9.72
CA GLY A 213 22.20 -24.33 -10.61
C GLY A 213 23.69 -24.05 -10.92
N VAL A 214 24.41 -23.39 -10.02
CA VAL A 214 25.82 -23.05 -10.18
C VAL A 214 26.71 -24.02 -9.41
N THR A 215 27.96 -24.22 -9.85
CA THR A 215 28.89 -25.14 -9.18
C THR A 215 29.64 -24.49 -8.01
N GLU A 216 29.79 -23.17 -8.06
CA GLU A 216 30.48 -22.39 -7.03
C GLU A 216 29.70 -21.13 -6.70
N ALA A 217 29.54 -20.86 -5.41
CA ALA A 217 28.90 -19.64 -4.92
C ALA A 217 29.95 -18.52 -4.76
N THR A 218 30.28 -17.89 -5.89
CA THR A 218 31.15 -16.71 -5.97
C THR A 218 30.35 -15.53 -6.55
N VAL A 219 30.72 -14.31 -6.20
CA VAL A 219 30.09 -13.10 -6.73
C VAL A 219 31.14 -12.26 -7.43
N ALA A 220 30.79 -11.78 -8.64
CA ALA A 220 31.64 -10.85 -9.40
C ALA A 220 30.88 -9.53 -9.60
N ASP A 221 30.56 -9.19 -10.86
CA ASP A 221 30.07 -7.87 -11.25
C ASP A 221 28.60 -7.65 -10.96
N TYR A 222 28.25 -6.40 -10.65
CA TYR A 222 26.88 -5.89 -10.54
C TYR A 222 26.63 -4.79 -11.57
N THR A 223 25.42 -4.78 -12.14
CA THR A 223 24.86 -3.57 -12.74
C THR A 223 23.68 -3.09 -11.90
N ARG A 224 23.52 -1.79 -11.77
CA ARG A 224 22.48 -1.19 -10.92
C ARG A 224 21.68 -0.13 -11.68
N SER A 225 20.44 0.03 -11.28
CA SER A 225 19.58 1.16 -11.66
C SER A 225 20.05 2.46 -10.98
N GLU A 226 19.43 3.57 -11.37
CA GLU A 226 19.59 4.86 -10.69
C GLU A 226 19.09 4.82 -9.22
N GLY A 227 18.00 4.10 -8.95
CA GLY A 227 17.45 3.91 -7.59
C GLY A 227 18.25 2.94 -6.72
N GLY A 228 19.21 2.22 -7.32
CA GLY A 228 20.15 1.32 -6.64
C GLY A 228 19.79 -0.15 -6.70
N ALA A 229 18.65 -0.53 -7.29
CA ALA A 229 18.32 -1.94 -7.48
C ALA A 229 19.37 -2.65 -8.35
N VAL A 230 19.69 -3.88 -8.02
CA VAL A 230 20.52 -4.75 -8.84
C VAL A 230 19.75 -5.11 -10.09
N LEU A 231 20.22 -4.65 -11.25
CA LEU A 231 19.68 -5.07 -12.55
C LEU A 231 20.21 -6.46 -12.90
N THR A 232 21.53 -6.63 -12.81
CA THR A 232 22.16 -7.94 -12.98
C THR A 232 23.29 -8.14 -11.98
N VAL A 233 23.54 -9.42 -11.64
CA VAL A 233 24.64 -9.86 -10.80
C VAL A 233 25.24 -11.15 -11.36
N ASN A 234 26.56 -11.26 -11.37
CA ASN A 234 27.25 -12.49 -11.76
C ASN A 234 27.49 -13.35 -10.52
N ILE A 235 26.90 -14.56 -10.50
CA ILE A 235 27.08 -15.55 -9.43
C ILE A 235 27.56 -16.85 -10.07
N GLY A 236 28.69 -17.37 -9.63
CA GLY A 236 29.26 -18.63 -10.12
C GLY A 236 29.59 -18.62 -11.62
N GLY A 237 29.85 -17.42 -12.21
CA GLY A 237 30.13 -17.26 -13.64
C GLY A 237 28.87 -17.08 -14.50
N PHE A 238 27.67 -17.10 -13.94
CA PHE A 238 26.41 -16.90 -14.64
C PHE A 238 25.76 -15.56 -14.25
N LEU A 239 25.11 -14.93 -15.23
CA LEU A 239 24.44 -13.65 -15.03
C LEU A 239 22.99 -13.90 -14.63
N PHE A 240 22.56 -13.33 -13.49
CA PHE A 240 21.20 -13.37 -12.98
C PHE A 240 20.61 -11.97 -12.90
N ARG A 241 19.30 -11.83 -13.09
CA ARG A 241 18.59 -10.58 -12.82
C ARG A 241 18.42 -10.41 -11.30
N GLY A 242 18.62 -9.20 -10.79
CA GLY A 242 18.41 -8.91 -9.36
C GLY A 242 16.99 -9.20 -8.90
N ALA A 243 15.98 -9.00 -9.76
CA ALA A 243 14.59 -9.35 -9.48
C ALA A 243 14.38 -10.86 -9.25
N ASP A 244 15.08 -11.70 -10.02
CA ASP A 244 15.01 -13.16 -9.87
C ASP A 244 15.68 -13.60 -8.55
N ILE A 245 16.86 -13.03 -8.24
CA ILE A 245 17.53 -13.25 -6.94
C ILE A 245 16.65 -12.84 -5.77
N ARG A 246 15.98 -11.67 -5.87
CA ARG A 246 14.99 -11.25 -4.88
C ARG A 246 13.91 -12.29 -4.67
N THR A 247 13.36 -12.86 -5.74
CA THR A 247 12.30 -13.87 -5.69
C THR A 247 12.79 -15.19 -5.10
N TYR A 248 13.91 -15.70 -5.57
CA TYR A 248 14.47 -16.99 -5.13
C TYR A 248 14.81 -17.01 -3.64
N PHE A 249 15.35 -15.91 -3.12
CA PHE A 249 15.80 -15.83 -1.72
C PHE A 249 14.89 -14.98 -0.84
N HIS A 250 13.67 -14.66 -1.30
CA HIS A 250 12.64 -13.91 -0.57
C HIS A 250 13.15 -12.59 0.04
N LEU A 251 13.99 -11.88 -0.72
CA LEU A 251 14.50 -10.58 -0.30
C LEU A 251 13.41 -9.52 -0.35
N ASN A 252 13.45 -8.58 0.58
CA ASN A 252 12.48 -7.49 0.64
C ASN A 252 12.46 -6.61 -0.62
N SER A 253 13.62 -6.40 -1.26
CA SER A 253 13.76 -5.64 -2.50
C SER A 253 14.87 -6.21 -3.39
N ALA A 254 15.01 -5.68 -4.60
CA ALA A 254 16.14 -5.97 -5.48
C ALA A 254 17.36 -5.05 -5.22
N ASN A 255 17.29 -4.13 -4.27
CA ASN A 255 18.45 -3.32 -3.85
C ASN A 255 19.20 -4.06 -2.73
N PHE A 256 20.20 -4.84 -3.12
CA PHE A 256 20.99 -5.64 -2.19
C PHE A 256 22.49 -5.59 -2.52
N GLU A 257 23.29 -5.88 -1.50
CA GLU A 257 24.71 -6.22 -1.59
C GLU A 257 24.90 -7.62 -1.03
N ILE A 258 25.86 -8.38 -1.58
CA ILE A 258 26.19 -9.71 -1.11
C ILE A 258 27.58 -9.68 -0.44
N GLU A 259 27.60 -9.97 0.85
CA GLU A 259 28.81 -10.31 1.57
C GLU A 259 29.02 -11.83 1.47
N VAL A 260 30.16 -12.25 0.93
CA VAL A 260 30.52 -13.66 0.82
C VAL A 260 31.39 -14.07 2.00
N THR A 261 30.85 -14.88 2.88
CA THR A 261 31.59 -15.46 4.00
C THR A 261 32.22 -16.80 3.60
N GLU A 262 32.79 -17.52 4.54
CA GLU A 262 33.37 -18.85 4.28
C GLU A 262 32.29 -19.87 3.86
N THR A 263 31.09 -19.82 4.52
CA THR A 263 30.00 -20.80 4.35
C THR A 263 28.76 -20.25 3.72
N ASP A 264 28.55 -18.93 3.74
CA ASP A 264 27.28 -18.30 3.43
C ASP A 264 27.42 -17.07 2.52
N PHE A 265 26.30 -16.69 1.89
CA PHE A 265 26.04 -15.37 1.36
C PHE A 265 25.15 -14.62 2.36
N VAL A 266 25.56 -13.39 2.71
CA VAL A 266 24.73 -12.47 3.49
C VAL A 266 24.26 -11.36 2.57
N PHE A 267 22.97 -11.34 2.29
CA PHE A 267 22.33 -10.28 1.50
C PHE A 267 21.98 -9.13 2.43
N HIS A 268 22.63 -7.98 2.23
CA HIS A 268 22.28 -6.71 2.88
C HIS A 268 21.30 -5.98 1.97
N VAL A 269 20.02 -5.91 2.38
CA VAL A 269 18.93 -5.44 1.53
C VAL A 269 18.45 -4.07 2.01
N LYS A 270 18.26 -3.12 1.08
CA LYS A 270 17.67 -1.81 1.34
C LYS A 270 16.29 -1.70 0.71
N GLY A 271 15.32 -1.21 1.51
CA GLY A 271 13.94 -1.02 1.08
C GLY A 271 13.08 -2.28 1.06
N SER A 272 11.81 -2.12 0.72
CA SER A 272 10.81 -3.20 0.68
C SER A 272 9.77 -2.92 -0.38
N GLY A 273 9.67 -3.80 -1.36
CA GLY A 273 8.80 -3.69 -2.53
C GLY A 273 9.59 -3.59 -3.83
N HIS A 274 8.92 -3.18 -4.91
CA HIS A 274 9.51 -3.02 -6.24
C HIS A 274 10.24 -1.67 -6.42
N GLY A 275 10.03 -0.71 -5.53
CA GLY A 275 10.72 0.58 -5.54
C GLY A 275 10.14 1.64 -6.48
N VAL A 276 9.18 1.33 -7.35
CA VAL A 276 8.63 2.27 -8.34
C VAL A 276 7.45 3.07 -7.78
N GLY A 277 7.34 4.35 -8.12
CA GLY A 277 6.24 5.23 -7.73
C GLY A 277 6.24 5.61 -6.25
N LEU A 278 5.06 5.67 -5.61
CA LEU A 278 4.89 6.17 -4.24
C LEU A 278 5.52 5.24 -3.20
N SER A 279 6.49 5.74 -2.42
CA SER A 279 6.92 5.07 -1.18
C SER A 279 5.96 5.42 -0.03
N GLN A 280 5.42 4.40 0.63
CA GLN A 280 4.47 4.60 1.73
C GLN A 280 5.14 5.24 2.96
N TYR A 281 6.33 4.77 3.35
CA TYR A 281 7.10 5.38 4.45
C TYR A 281 7.62 6.76 4.08
N GLY A 282 8.11 6.95 2.85
CA GLY A 282 8.53 8.26 2.38
C GLY A 282 7.37 9.26 2.35
N ALA A 283 6.17 8.85 1.90
CA ALA A 283 4.96 9.66 1.96
C ALA A 283 4.58 10.05 3.39
N ASN A 284 4.72 9.13 4.35
CA ASN A 284 4.45 9.42 5.76
C ASN A 284 5.43 10.46 6.31
N ALA A 285 6.72 10.31 6.05
CA ALA A 285 7.74 11.26 6.50
C ALA A 285 7.52 12.67 5.89
N MET A 286 7.14 12.76 4.62
CA MET A 286 6.75 14.04 3.99
C MET A 286 5.53 14.66 4.70
N ALA A 287 4.50 13.85 4.97
CA ALA A 287 3.30 14.30 5.64
C ALA A 287 3.58 14.78 7.08
N GLU A 288 4.42 14.08 7.84
CA GLU A 288 4.87 14.49 9.17
C GLU A 288 5.70 15.78 9.14
N SER A 289 6.38 16.05 8.01
CA SER A 289 7.12 17.29 7.75
C SER A 289 6.23 18.44 7.27
N GLY A 290 4.91 18.21 7.11
CA GLY A 290 3.92 19.22 6.76
C GLY A 290 3.47 19.24 5.30
N SER A 291 3.94 18.31 4.45
CA SER A 291 3.47 18.20 3.07
C SER A 291 2.03 17.68 3.01
N GLY A 292 1.21 18.28 2.16
CA GLY A 292 -0.13 17.80 1.83
C GLY A 292 -0.10 16.63 0.84
N TYR A 293 -1.18 15.84 0.78
CA TYR A 293 -1.28 14.67 -0.11
C TYR A 293 -1.05 15.02 -1.61
N ALA A 294 -1.43 16.19 -2.05
CA ALA A 294 -1.22 16.63 -3.43
C ALA A 294 0.28 16.80 -3.75
N GLU A 295 1.04 17.43 -2.84
CA GLU A 295 2.49 17.58 -2.96
C GLU A 295 3.19 16.21 -2.91
N ILE A 296 2.77 15.32 -2.01
CA ILE A 296 3.28 13.94 -1.92
C ILE A 296 3.11 13.23 -3.27
N LEU A 297 1.92 13.25 -3.84
CA LEU A 297 1.63 12.59 -5.11
C LEU A 297 2.46 13.15 -6.27
N THR A 298 2.58 14.48 -6.38
CA THR A 298 3.37 15.12 -7.44
C THR A 298 4.89 15.01 -7.24
N THR A 299 5.33 14.65 -6.04
CA THR A 299 6.75 14.30 -5.78
C THR A 299 7.06 12.91 -6.31
N TYR A 300 6.20 11.92 -6.07
CA TYR A 300 6.46 10.54 -6.48
C TYR A 300 6.06 10.21 -7.91
N TYR A 301 5.12 10.95 -8.49
CA TYR A 301 4.71 10.80 -9.88
C TYR A 301 5.09 12.07 -10.65
N THR A 302 5.98 11.92 -11.65
CA THR A 302 6.56 13.05 -12.38
C THR A 302 5.57 13.63 -13.39
N ASP A 303 5.50 14.98 -13.50
CA ASP A 303 4.71 15.71 -14.51
C ASP A 303 3.21 15.35 -14.53
N VAL A 304 2.65 15.01 -13.38
CA VAL A 304 1.24 14.62 -13.23
C VAL A 304 0.39 15.78 -12.69
N LEU A 305 -0.93 15.63 -12.86
CA LEU A 305 -1.95 16.52 -12.30
C LEU A 305 -2.95 15.71 -11.47
N LEU A 306 -3.49 16.34 -10.41
CA LEU A 306 -4.66 15.83 -9.71
C LEU A 306 -5.92 16.29 -10.45
N SER A 307 -6.82 15.37 -10.74
CA SER A 307 -8.06 15.61 -11.48
C SER A 307 -9.25 14.96 -10.77
N LYS A 308 -10.45 15.44 -11.06
CA LYS A 308 -11.70 14.78 -10.63
C LYS A 308 -12.18 13.87 -11.74
N ALA A 309 -12.40 12.59 -11.44
CA ALA A 309 -12.96 11.62 -12.37
C ALA A 309 -14.49 11.51 -12.27
N TRP A 310 -15.06 11.80 -11.08
CA TRP A 310 -16.52 11.85 -10.83
C TRP A 310 -16.90 12.77 -9.68
#